data_b554670aca5bc9df7d9a4bbea4639d0e
#
_entry.id   b554670aca5bc9df7d9a4bbea4639d0e
#
_cell.length_a   1.000
_cell.length_b   1.000
_cell.length_c   1.000
_cell.angle_alpha   90.00
_cell.angle_beta   90.00
_cell.angle_gamma   90.00
#
_symmetry.space_group_name_H-M   'P 1'
#
loop_
_entity.id
_entity.type
_entity.pdbx_description
1 polymer ?
#
loop_
_entity_poly.entity_id
_entity_poly.type
_entity_poly.pdbx_seq_one_letter_code
_entity_poly.pdbx_strand_id
1 'polypeptide(L)'
;LEEAEGPLARRVCLGFWTDKGTCSEAVRAFLPALAGRRIFLFGTAGFGLSQAYFAQIIQRVAAQLPADARIEEWFMCQGRMGDGVRQRYEAMLADPAAEAKARQLLENFHSAASHPDRADAAALVEKVRRWMER
;
A
#
# COMPACT_ATOMS: atom_id res chain seq x y z
N LEU A 1 -13.58 -0.75 -5.34
CA LEU A 1 -12.81 -1.86 -5.97
C LEU A 1 -13.65 -3.13 -6.17
N GLU A 2 -14.78 -3.25 -5.47
CA GLU A 2 -15.67 -4.39 -5.61
C GLU A 2 -16.64 -4.25 -6.80
N GLU A 3 -16.63 -3.13 -7.50
CA GLU A 3 -17.63 -2.76 -8.50
C GLU A 3 -17.01 -2.34 -9.85
N ALA A 4 -15.99 -3.07 -10.31
CA ALA A 4 -15.58 -2.88 -11.70
C ALA A 4 -16.64 -3.50 -12.61
N GLU A 5 -17.61 -2.71 -13.02
CA GLU A 5 -18.60 -3.11 -14.00
C GLU A 5 -18.02 -3.00 -15.41
N GLY A 6 -18.08 -4.09 -16.15
CA GLY A 6 -17.66 -4.13 -17.54
C GLY A 6 -16.20 -4.56 -17.77
N PRO A 7 -15.75 -4.60 -19.03
CA PRO A 7 -14.38 -5.01 -19.36
C PRO A 7 -13.36 -3.97 -18.89
N LEU A 8 -12.25 -4.45 -18.31
CA LEU A 8 -11.16 -3.58 -17.87
C LEU A 8 -10.45 -2.95 -19.07
N ALA A 9 -10.05 -1.69 -18.90
CA ALA A 9 -9.18 -1.02 -19.84
C ALA A 9 -7.81 -1.71 -19.94
N ARG A 10 -7.12 -1.49 -21.05
CA ARG A 10 -5.75 -2.02 -21.24
C ARG A 10 -4.78 -1.52 -20.18
N ARG A 11 -4.90 -0.25 -19.79
CA ARG A 11 -4.11 0.39 -18.72
C ARG A 11 -4.99 0.56 -17.50
N VAL A 12 -4.50 0.09 -16.36
CA VAL A 12 -5.27 0.06 -15.11
C VAL A 12 -4.45 0.69 -13.98
N CYS A 13 -5.08 1.57 -13.21
CA CYS A 13 -4.55 2.01 -11.93
C CYS A 13 -5.15 1.13 -10.85
N LEU A 14 -4.33 0.37 -10.13
CA LEU A 14 -4.76 -0.48 -9.03
C LEU A 14 -4.26 0.09 -7.71
N GLY A 15 -5.19 0.39 -6.80
CA GLY A 15 -4.89 0.86 -5.46
C GLY A 15 -5.06 -0.24 -4.42
N PHE A 16 -4.22 -0.22 -3.38
CA PHE A 16 -4.32 -1.14 -2.25
C PHE A 16 -3.85 -0.49 -0.95
N TRP A 17 -4.24 -1.07 0.17
CA TRP A 17 -3.62 -0.81 1.46
C TRP A 17 -2.82 -2.04 1.88
N THR A 18 -1.72 -1.82 2.58
CA THR A 18 -0.84 -2.92 2.97
C THR A 18 -1.42 -3.67 4.16
N ASP A 19 -1.61 -4.97 3.98
CA ASP A 19 -2.02 -5.92 5.00
C ASP A 19 -0.95 -7.01 5.11
N LYS A 20 -0.28 -7.07 6.26
CA LYS A 20 0.76 -8.07 6.54
C LYS A 20 1.85 -8.15 5.46
N GLY A 21 2.26 -6.98 4.95
CA GLY A 21 3.36 -6.86 3.98
C GLY A 21 2.96 -7.04 2.52
N THR A 22 1.68 -7.19 2.21
CA THR A 22 1.16 -7.31 0.84
C THR A 22 -0.23 -6.68 0.75
N CYS A 23 -0.94 -6.87 -0.36
CA CYS A 23 -2.32 -6.40 -0.50
C CYS A 23 -3.30 -7.28 0.30
N SER A 24 -4.51 -6.75 0.53
CA SER A 24 -5.60 -7.49 1.17
C SER A 24 -6.07 -8.67 0.31
N GLU A 25 -6.81 -9.60 0.93
CA GLU A 25 -7.38 -10.74 0.21
C GLU A 25 -8.38 -10.31 -0.87
N ALA A 26 -9.15 -9.25 -0.64
CA ALA A 26 -10.07 -8.71 -1.62
C ALA A 26 -9.34 -8.27 -2.90
N VAL A 27 -8.22 -7.55 -2.74
CA VAL A 27 -7.38 -7.16 -3.88
C VAL A 27 -6.74 -8.39 -4.52
N ARG A 28 -6.22 -9.32 -3.71
CA ARG A 28 -5.61 -10.56 -4.22
C ARG A 28 -6.58 -11.34 -5.11
N ALA A 29 -7.84 -11.46 -4.69
CA ALA A 29 -8.87 -12.15 -5.46
C ALA A 29 -9.16 -11.50 -6.82
N PHE A 30 -8.90 -10.19 -6.93
CA PHE A 30 -9.08 -9.42 -8.17
C PHE A 30 -7.89 -9.53 -9.13
N LEU A 31 -6.69 -9.82 -8.64
CA LEU A 31 -5.46 -9.81 -9.46
C LEU A 31 -5.52 -10.68 -10.73
N PRO A 32 -6.17 -11.85 -10.72
CA PRO A 32 -6.30 -12.64 -11.96
C PRO A 32 -6.99 -11.92 -13.11
N ALA A 33 -7.88 -10.96 -12.81
CA ALA A 33 -8.57 -10.16 -13.83
C ALA A 33 -7.62 -9.20 -14.57
N LEU A 34 -6.41 -9.01 -14.08
CA LEU A 34 -5.43 -8.10 -14.65
C LEU A 34 -4.50 -8.75 -15.69
N ALA A 35 -4.81 -9.98 -16.13
CA ALA A 35 -4.05 -10.66 -17.17
C ALA A 35 -3.92 -9.78 -18.42
N GLY A 36 -2.70 -9.64 -18.94
CA GLY A 36 -2.41 -8.85 -20.15
C GLY A 36 -2.50 -7.33 -19.96
N ARG A 37 -2.71 -6.85 -18.74
CA ARG A 37 -2.89 -5.41 -18.49
C ARG A 37 -1.57 -4.73 -18.16
N ARG A 38 -1.50 -3.44 -18.47
CA ARG A 38 -0.43 -2.53 -18.07
C ARG A 38 -0.91 -1.78 -16.82
N ILE A 39 -0.14 -1.84 -15.76
CA ILE A 39 -0.61 -1.46 -14.43
C ILE A 39 0.24 -0.34 -13.85
N PHE A 40 -0.43 0.68 -13.32
CA PHE A 40 0.12 1.59 -12.32
C PHE A 40 -0.35 1.09 -10.95
N LEU A 41 0.58 0.60 -10.14
CA LEU A 41 0.27 0.07 -8.81
C LEU A 41 0.55 1.14 -7.75
N PHE A 42 -0.43 1.45 -6.89
CA PHE A 42 -0.19 2.39 -5.81
C PHE A 42 -0.81 1.88 -4.52
N GLY A 43 -0.24 2.29 -3.41
CA GLY A 43 -0.73 1.82 -2.12
C GLY A 43 -0.22 2.64 -0.95
N THR A 44 -0.75 2.30 0.23
CA THR A 44 -0.33 2.86 1.51
C THR A 44 0.20 1.77 2.41
N ALA A 45 1.11 2.13 3.32
CA ALA A 45 1.60 1.26 4.37
C ALA A 45 1.71 2.04 5.68
N GLY A 46 1.41 1.40 6.79
CA GLY A 46 1.51 2.02 8.11
C GLY A 46 2.94 2.41 8.48
N PHE A 47 3.93 1.67 7.98
CA PHE A 47 5.34 1.98 8.18
C PHE A 47 5.88 2.72 6.96
N GLY A 48 6.35 3.95 7.17
CA GLY A 48 6.93 4.79 6.13
C GLY A 48 8.45 4.85 6.20
N LEU A 49 9.10 3.69 6.37
CA LEU A 49 10.52 3.63 6.73
C LEU A 49 11.45 4.02 5.58
N SER A 50 11.19 3.56 4.36
CA SER A 50 12.07 3.81 3.22
C SER A 50 11.43 3.41 1.89
N GLN A 51 12.00 3.92 0.80
CA GLN A 51 11.63 3.46 -0.54
C GLN A 51 11.96 1.98 -0.76
N ALA A 52 13.02 1.48 -0.15
CA ALA A 52 13.37 0.06 -0.21
C ALA A 52 12.28 -0.83 0.43
N TYR A 53 11.73 -0.40 1.56
CA TYR A 53 10.61 -1.09 2.21
C TYR A 53 9.37 -1.10 1.32
N PHE A 54 9.02 0.05 0.75
CA PHE A 54 7.90 0.15 -0.18
C PHE A 54 8.09 -0.74 -1.42
N ALA A 55 9.29 -0.76 -1.98
CA ALA A 55 9.60 -1.62 -3.12
C ALA A 55 9.42 -3.10 -2.80
N GLN A 56 9.72 -3.55 -1.58
CA GLN A 56 9.48 -4.92 -1.16
C GLN A 56 7.99 -5.27 -1.17
N ILE A 57 7.14 -4.36 -0.70
CA ILE A 57 5.68 -4.55 -0.72
C ILE A 57 5.19 -4.66 -2.16
N ILE A 58 5.64 -3.77 -3.02
CA ILE A 58 5.29 -3.78 -4.45
C ILE A 58 5.70 -5.12 -5.08
N GLN A 59 6.89 -5.62 -4.80
CA GLN A 59 7.36 -6.90 -5.31
C GLN A 59 6.50 -8.07 -4.84
N ARG A 60 6.03 -8.05 -3.59
CA ARG A 60 5.14 -9.10 -3.06
C ARG A 60 3.78 -9.09 -3.75
N VAL A 61 3.24 -7.92 -4.06
CA VAL A 61 2.00 -7.81 -4.83
C VAL A 61 2.25 -8.28 -6.27
N ALA A 62 3.33 -7.83 -6.88
CA ALA A 62 3.70 -8.19 -8.26
C ALA A 62 3.84 -9.71 -8.45
N ALA A 63 4.37 -10.40 -7.45
CA ALA A 63 4.56 -11.85 -7.50
C ALA A 63 3.23 -12.63 -7.59
N GLN A 64 2.12 -12.00 -7.26
CA GLN A 64 0.78 -12.60 -7.29
C GLN A 64 0.00 -12.27 -8.56
N LEU A 65 0.56 -11.44 -9.45
CA LEU A 65 -0.05 -11.08 -10.71
C LEU A 65 0.11 -12.20 -11.74
N PRO A 66 -0.81 -12.29 -12.74
CA PRO A 66 -0.60 -13.15 -13.89
C PRO A 66 0.72 -12.82 -14.61
N ALA A 67 1.31 -13.82 -15.25
CA ALA A 67 2.63 -13.71 -15.89
C ALA A 67 2.69 -12.64 -16.99
N ASP A 68 1.57 -12.37 -17.66
CA ASP A 68 1.48 -11.39 -18.74
C ASP A 68 1.01 -10.00 -18.27
N ALA A 69 0.72 -9.82 -16.98
CA ALA A 69 0.46 -8.52 -16.40
C ALA A 69 1.77 -7.78 -16.12
N ARG A 70 1.81 -6.47 -16.37
CA ARG A 70 3.02 -5.66 -16.20
C ARG A 70 2.76 -4.46 -15.31
N ILE A 71 3.51 -4.37 -14.20
CA ILE A 71 3.60 -3.13 -13.43
C ILE A 71 4.61 -2.23 -14.14
N GLU A 72 4.12 -1.16 -14.74
CA GLU A 72 4.96 -0.21 -15.46
C GLU A 72 5.44 0.93 -14.58
N GLU A 73 4.70 1.23 -13.53
CA GLU A 73 5.04 2.27 -12.56
C GLU A 73 4.34 1.97 -11.24
N TRP A 74 4.87 2.51 -10.16
CA TRP A 74 4.27 2.35 -8.85
C TRP A 74 4.49 3.56 -7.95
N PHE A 75 3.63 3.69 -6.94
CA PHE A 75 3.73 4.73 -5.91
C PHE A 75 3.31 4.14 -4.56
N MET A 76 4.06 4.46 -3.52
CA MET A 76 3.71 4.12 -2.14
C MET A 76 3.91 5.33 -1.24
N CYS A 77 3.02 5.48 -0.28
CA CYS A 77 3.18 6.44 0.81
C CYS A 77 2.72 5.83 2.13
N GLN A 78 3.02 6.52 3.21
CA GLN A 78 2.53 6.12 4.52
C GLN A 78 1.01 6.30 4.60
N GLY A 79 0.33 5.45 5.35
CA GLY A 79 -1.10 5.52 5.57
C GLY A 79 -1.46 5.29 7.03
N ARG A 80 -2.58 5.87 7.45
CA ARG A 80 -3.08 5.74 8.82
C ARG A 80 -3.42 4.28 9.13
N MET A 81 -3.01 3.83 10.31
CA MET A 81 -3.38 2.53 10.87
C MET A 81 -4.64 2.63 11.72
N GLY A 82 -5.38 1.53 11.82
CA GLY A 82 -6.61 1.47 12.61
C GLY A 82 -6.37 1.49 14.12
N ASP A 83 -7.39 1.86 14.88
CA ASP A 83 -7.32 1.99 16.34
C ASP A 83 -6.98 0.66 17.05
N GLY A 84 -7.34 -0.47 16.48
CA GLY A 84 -6.97 -1.78 17.02
C GLY A 84 -5.46 -2.00 17.09
N VAL A 85 -4.73 -1.43 16.15
CA VAL A 85 -3.25 -1.47 16.16
C VAL A 85 -2.72 -0.65 17.33
N ARG A 86 -3.25 0.56 17.55
CA ARG A 86 -2.88 1.40 18.69
C ARG A 86 -3.11 0.68 20.01
N GLN A 87 -4.27 0.05 20.17
CA GLN A 87 -4.60 -0.68 21.39
C GLN A 87 -3.60 -1.80 21.68
N ARG A 88 -3.18 -2.54 20.66
CA ARG A 88 -2.14 -3.58 20.80
C ARG A 88 -0.81 -2.99 21.26
N TYR A 89 -0.40 -1.88 20.67
CA TYR A 89 0.86 -1.22 21.03
C TYR A 89 0.82 -0.68 22.45
N GLU A 90 -0.30 -0.08 22.86
CA GLU A 90 -0.50 0.41 24.24
C GLU A 90 -0.45 -0.74 25.25
N ALA A 91 -1.05 -1.89 24.94
CA ALA A 91 -0.99 -3.09 25.79
C ALA A 91 0.45 -3.60 25.97
N MET A 92 1.29 -3.48 24.94
CA MET A 92 2.72 -3.87 25.02
C MET A 92 3.50 -3.01 26.00
N LEU A 93 3.06 -1.78 26.30
CA LEU A 93 3.74 -0.91 27.28
C LEU A 93 3.76 -1.49 28.69
N ALA A 94 2.83 -2.38 29.03
CA ALA A 94 2.75 -3.03 30.32
C ALA A 94 3.84 -4.11 30.52
N ASP A 95 4.46 -4.60 29.44
CA ASP A 95 5.53 -5.57 29.48
C ASP A 95 6.89 -4.86 29.41
N PRO A 96 7.72 -4.91 30.48
CA PRO A 96 9.03 -4.24 30.46
C PRO A 96 9.94 -4.69 29.32
N ALA A 97 9.82 -5.94 28.88
CA ALA A 97 10.62 -6.47 27.76
C ALA A 97 10.22 -5.88 26.42
N ALA A 98 8.97 -5.43 26.26
CA ALA A 98 8.41 -4.90 25.01
C ALA A 98 8.25 -3.37 25.01
N GLU A 99 8.47 -2.70 26.13
CA GLU A 99 8.17 -1.28 26.30
C GLU A 99 8.87 -0.39 25.27
N ALA A 100 10.18 -0.57 25.10
CA ALA A 100 10.95 0.25 24.15
C ALA A 100 10.46 0.06 22.71
N LYS A 101 10.14 -1.16 22.33
CA LYS A 101 9.56 -1.47 21.02
C LYS A 101 8.18 -0.83 20.86
N ALA A 102 7.34 -0.94 21.88
CA ALA A 102 5.99 -0.36 21.86
C ALA A 102 6.02 1.15 21.69
N ARG A 103 6.95 1.85 22.35
CA ARG A 103 7.12 3.29 22.19
C ARG A 103 7.49 3.68 20.77
N GLN A 104 8.40 2.94 20.13
CA GLN A 104 8.75 3.15 18.72
C GLN A 104 7.57 2.92 17.78
N LEU A 105 6.80 1.86 18.02
CA LEU A 105 5.62 1.54 17.22
C LEU A 105 4.53 2.59 17.36
N LEU A 106 4.31 3.11 18.58
CA LEU A 106 3.36 4.19 18.84
C LEU A 106 3.80 5.50 18.20
N GLU A 107 5.08 5.83 18.23
CA GLU A 107 5.61 6.99 17.55
C GLU A 107 5.35 6.93 16.04
N ASN A 108 5.61 5.78 15.42
CA ASN A 108 5.28 5.56 14.03
C ASN A 108 3.76 5.64 13.77
N PHE A 109 2.94 5.10 14.67
CA PHE A 109 1.49 5.18 14.57
C PHE A 109 1.01 6.64 14.51
N HIS A 110 1.53 7.48 15.39
CA HIS A 110 1.18 8.90 15.41
C HIS A 110 1.67 9.63 14.16
N SER A 111 2.87 9.32 13.69
CA SER A 111 3.40 9.88 12.44
C SER A 111 2.53 9.49 11.24
N ALA A 112 2.05 8.25 11.21
CA ALA A 112 1.20 7.74 10.13
C ALA A 112 -0.21 8.34 10.12
N ALA A 113 -0.68 8.86 11.25
CA ALA A 113 -2.09 9.28 11.43
C ALA A 113 -2.52 10.41 10.50
N SER A 114 -1.58 11.24 10.04
CA SER A 114 -1.84 12.35 9.11
C SER A 114 -1.62 11.98 7.64
N HIS A 115 -1.31 10.72 7.35
CA HIS A 115 -1.08 10.23 5.99
C HIS A 115 -2.21 9.31 5.51
N PRO A 116 -2.51 9.28 4.20
CA PRO A 116 -1.92 10.16 3.18
C PRO A 116 -2.32 11.63 3.38
N ASP A 117 -1.41 12.54 3.08
CA ASP A 117 -1.67 13.97 3.12
C ASP A 117 -1.77 14.56 1.70
N ARG A 118 -1.89 15.90 1.60
CA ARG A 118 -1.99 16.58 0.30
C ARG A 118 -0.74 16.41 -0.55
N ALA A 119 0.43 16.39 0.07
CA ALA A 119 1.69 16.20 -0.64
C ALA A 119 1.77 14.78 -1.22
N ASP A 120 1.32 13.77 -0.48
CA ASP A 120 1.22 12.40 -0.97
C ASP A 120 0.30 12.30 -2.18
N ALA A 121 -0.88 12.92 -2.10
CA ALA A 121 -1.85 12.93 -3.19
C ALA A 121 -1.29 13.64 -4.44
N ALA A 122 -0.63 14.78 -4.27
CA ALA A 122 -0.02 15.53 -5.37
C ALA A 122 1.09 14.71 -6.05
N ALA A 123 1.92 14.03 -5.29
CA ALA A 123 2.97 13.17 -5.82
C ALA A 123 2.40 12.00 -6.62
N LEU A 124 1.33 11.37 -6.13
CA LEU A 124 0.63 10.31 -6.84
C LEU A 124 0.05 10.81 -8.17
N VAL A 125 -0.67 11.92 -8.15
CA VAL A 125 -1.29 12.52 -9.35
C VAL A 125 -0.24 12.82 -10.42
N GLU A 126 0.88 13.42 -10.03
CA GLU A 126 1.96 13.76 -10.97
C GLU A 126 2.56 12.50 -11.60
N LYS A 127 2.77 11.45 -10.80
CA LYS A 127 3.33 10.20 -11.28
C LYS A 127 2.39 9.47 -12.25
N VAL A 128 1.10 9.43 -11.94
CA VAL A 128 0.07 8.86 -12.82
C VAL A 128 -0.01 9.64 -14.13
N ARG A 129 0.02 10.97 -14.04
CA ARG A 129 -0.02 11.83 -15.24
C ARG A 129 1.13 11.50 -16.18
N ARG A 130 2.35 11.42 -15.67
CA ARG A 130 3.54 11.05 -16.47
C ARG A 130 3.42 9.67 -17.09
N TRP A 131 2.90 8.72 -16.33
CA TRP A 131 2.68 7.37 -16.83
C TRP A 131 1.64 7.35 -17.96
N MET A 132 0.57 8.11 -17.83
CA MET A 132 -0.49 8.18 -18.85
C MET A 132 0.00 8.83 -20.15
N GLU A 133 1.01 9.69 -20.07
CA GLU A 133 1.59 10.38 -21.23
C GLU A 133 2.59 9.53 -22.04
N ARG A 134 2.93 8.35 -21.53
CA ARG A 134 3.84 7.42 -22.21
C ARG A 134 3.21 6.72 -23.41
#